data_103c1888b99cb732c0477703e974a7dc
#
_entry.id   103c1888b99cb732c0477703e974a7dc
#
_cell.length_a   1.000
_cell.length_b   1.000
_cell.length_c   1.000
_cell.angle_alpha   90.00
_cell.angle_beta   90.00
_cell.angle_gamma   90.00
#
_symmetry.space_group_name_H-M   'P 1'
#
loop_
_entity.id
_entity.type
_entity.pdbx_description
1 polymer ?
#
loop_
_entity_poly.entity_id
_entity_poly.type
_entity_poly.pdbx_seq_one_letter_code
_entity_poly.pdbx_strand_id
1 'polypeptide(L)'
;MGSSDAYIQSGSVLATAPVNLPSPTHGINCRFEVSFVSATFDLNNVILLFEFEDGAVFQVSGKEAVNLYLHSEIANNRCETEFFKRLQTSGYDRVLEIGSRARSHISRRGLFKNKQYIGFDIVSGENVDMIGDAHSLSARFSKDSFDAMYSVSTFEHLAMPWKVALEVNHVLRDGGLAYFVTHQTLGMHETPWDFWRYSDTSWNSLFNSYTGFRVLETFLGSPMILVPHIYHDHWNGYETATGFSTSAVLIEKTGPARMEWNLDVAQVTQGSYPA
;
A
#
# COMPACT_ATOMS: atom_id res chain seq x y z
N MET A 1 6.36 19.05 -14.88
CA MET A 1 7.58 19.80 -14.59
C MET A 1 7.86 19.63 -13.13
N GLY A 2 8.98 19.07 -12.76
CA GLY A 2 9.33 18.77 -11.37
C GLY A 2 10.31 19.81 -10.82
N SER A 3 10.79 19.64 -9.59
CA SER A 3 11.88 20.47 -9.08
C SER A 3 13.11 20.27 -9.98
N SER A 4 13.79 21.35 -10.31
CA SER A 4 15.01 21.30 -11.14
C SER A 4 16.18 20.74 -10.35
N ASP A 5 16.28 21.10 -9.08
CA ASP A 5 17.38 20.72 -8.20
C ASP A 5 16.93 20.40 -6.78
N ALA A 6 17.63 19.49 -6.13
CA ALA A 6 17.57 19.25 -4.71
C ALA A 6 18.98 19.41 -4.10
N TYR A 7 19.09 20.04 -2.95
CA TYR A 7 20.36 20.21 -2.28
C TYR A 7 20.24 20.17 -0.76
N ILE A 8 21.34 19.88 -0.12
CA ILE A 8 21.47 19.81 1.34
C ILE A 8 22.24 21.02 1.80
N GLN A 9 21.70 21.73 2.78
CA GLN A 9 22.32 22.91 3.36
C GLN A 9 22.56 22.73 4.86
N SER A 10 23.77 23.04 5.28
CA SER A 10 24.18 23.16 6.68
C SER A 10 25.02 24.44 6.84
N GLY A 11 24.37 25.59 7.03
CA GLY A 11 25.02 26.91 7.02
C GLY A 11 25.58 27.35 5.65
N SER A 12 25.91 26.40 4.80
CA SER A 12 26.31 26.57 3.40
C SER A 12 25.83 25.38 2.58
N VAL A 13 25.62 25.57 1.28
CA VAL A 13 25.27 24.47 0.37
C VAL A 13 26.38 23.44 0.36
N LEU A 14 26.04 22.18 0.71
CA LEU A 14 27.01 21.09 0.77
C LEU A 14 27.07 20.33 -0.56
N ALA A 15 25.92 20.10 -1.19
CA ALA A 15 25.81 19.39 -2.45
C ALA A 15 24.48 19.71 -3.13
N THR A 16 24.43 19.58 -4.45
CA THR A 16 23.24 19.71 -5.27
C THR A 16 23.09 18.52 -6.20
N ALA A 17 21.88 18.15 -6.52
CA ALA A 17 21.57 17.14 -7.53
C ALA A 17 20.26 17.46 -8.23
N PRO A 18 20.18 17.27 -9.55
CA PRO A 18 18.91 17.41 -10.28
C PRO A 18 17.93 16.31 -9.88
N VAL A 19 16.65 16.64 -9.83
CA VAL A 19 15.57 15.66 -9.63
C VAL A 19 15.19 15.04 -10.97
N ASN A 20 16.08 14.22 -11.51
CA ASN A 20 15.94 13.64 -12.85
C ASN A 20 16.23 12.13 -12.93
N LEU A 21 16.46 11.47 -11.79
CA LEU A 21 16.70 10.03 -11.80
C LEU A 21 15.38 9.27 -12.02
N PRO A 22 15.39 8.21 -12.85
CA PRO A 22 14.20 7.43 -13.11
C PRO A 22 13.70 6.73 -11.85
N SER A 23 12.41 6.77 -11.64
CA SER A 23 11.77 5.93 -10.65
C SER A 23 11.80 4.47 -11.12
N PRO A 24 12.24 3.51 -10.30
CA PRO A 24 12.24 2.09 -10.67
C PRO A 24 10.84 1.54 -10.99
N THR A 25 9.79 2.18 -10.48
CA THR A 25 8.42 1.67 -10.52
C THR A 25 7.49 2.44 -11.44
N HIS A 26 7.80 3.70 -11.80
CA HIS A 26 6.82 4.59 -12.43
C HIS A 26 7.27 5.22 -13.77
N GLY A 27 8.52 5.00 -14.19
CA GLY A 27 9.03 5.56 -15.45
C GLY A 27 9.11 7.09 -15.50
N ILE A 28 8.85 7.78 -14.39
CA ILE A 28 8.92 9.23 -14.25
C ILE A 28 10.21 9.59 -13.50
N ASN A 29 10.90 10.63 -13.94
CA ASN A 29 12.08 11.13 -13.24
C ASN A 29 11.65 11.96 -12.03
N CYS A 30 11.57 11.31 -10.87
CA CYS A 30 11.16 11.93 -9.61
C CYS A 30 12.09 11.61 -8.43
N ARG A 31 13.22 10.97 -8.70
CA ARG A 31 14.22 10.61 -7.71
C ARG A 31 15.47 11.47 -7.85
N PHE A 32 16.10 11.76 -6.75
CA PHE A 32 17.42 12.35 -6.71
C PHE A 32 18.32 11.58 -5.74
N GLU A 33 19.64 11.72 -5.94
CA GLU A 33 20.63 11.18 -5.03
C GLU A 33 21.74 12.22 -4.90
N VAL A 34 22.03 12.60 -3.66
CA VAL A 34 23.10 13.56 -3.34
C VAL A 34 24.12 12.86 -2.44
N SER A 35 25.36 12.83 -2.90
CA SER A 35 26.48 12.30 -2.13
C SER A 35 27.43 13.43 -1.77
N PHE A 36 27.85 13.50 -0.52
CA PHE A 36 28.83 14.48 -0.05
C PHE A 36 29.70 13.87 1.05
N VAL A 37 30.88 14.44 1.24
CA VAL A 37 31.79 14.06 2.32
C VAL A 37 31.83 15.21 3.31
N SER A 38 31.49 14.93 4.56
CA SER A 38 31.59 15.93 5.65
C SER A 38 32.23 15.29 6.87
N ALA A 39 33.18 15.98 7.47
CA ALA A 39 33.83 15.56 8.72
C ALA A 39 32.92 15.75 9.95
N THR A 40 31.91 16.62 9.84
CA THR A 40 31.00 16.98 10.93
C THR A 40 29.57 17.06 10.38
N PHE A 41 28.95 15.91 10.18
CA PHE A 41 27.57 15.86 9.73
C PHE A 41 26.61 15.77 10.93
N ASP A 42 25.81 16.80 11.14
CA ASP A 42 24.78 16.84 12.16
C ASP A 42 23.40 17.02 11.49
N LEU A 43 22.58 15.97 11.51
CA LEU A 43 21.23 15.97 10.97
C LEU A 43 20.33 17.06 11.56
N ASN A 44 20.60 17.53 12.77
CA ASN A 44 19.82 18.62 13.38
C ASN A 44 20.01 19.96 12.64
N ASN A 45 21.11 20.10 11.92
CA ASN A 45 21.50 21.31 11.20
C ASN A 45 21.39 21.17 9.68
N VAL A 46 20.88 20.03 9.19
CA VAL A 46 20.70 19.80 7.76
C VAL A 46 19.31 20.25 7.33
N ILE A 47 19.24 20.91 6.20
CA ILE A 47 18.02 21.29 5.54
C ILE A 47 18.08 20.75 4.11
N LEU A 48 17.04 20.01 3.71
CA LEU A 48 16.79 19.65 2.32
C LEU A 48 16.00 20.79 1.68
N LEU A 49 16.50 21.34 0.60
CA LEU A 49 15.84 22.38 -0.18
C LEU A 49 15.48 21.82 -1.56
N PHE A 50 14.24 22.02 -1.95
CA PHE A 50 13.75 21.70 -3.29
C PHE A 50 13.43 23.02 -3.99
N GLU A 51 14.19 23.34 -5.02
CA GLU A 51 13.97 24.52 -5.84
C GLU A 51 13.19 24.11 -7.10
N PHE A 52 12.11 24.82 -7.37
CA PHE A 52 11.25 24.60 -8.52
C PHE A 52 11.65 25.50 -9.69
N GLU A 53 11.25 25.14 -10.91
CA GLU A 53 11.53 25.91 -12.12
C GLU A 53 10.97 27.35 -12.09
N ASP A 54 9.94 27.59 -11.30
CA ASP A 54 9.34 28.91 -11.08
C ASP A 54 10.05 29.76 -10.01
N GLY A 55 11.12 29.20 -9.41
CA GLY A 55 11.89 29.82 -8.34
C GLY A 55 11.32 29.63 -6.94
N ALA A 56 10.22 28.91 -6.79
CA ALA A 56 9.71 28.54 -5.47
C ALA A 56 10.68 27.58 -4.77
N VAL A 57 10.79 27.70 -3.45
CA VAL A 57 11.66 26.85 -2.63
C VAL A 57 10.85 26.19 -1.52
N PHE A 58 10.92 24.89 -1.45
CA PHE A 58 10.40 24.08 -0.36
C PHE A 58 11.57 23.55 0.49
N GLN A 59 11.43 23.57 1.81
CA GLN A 59 12.46 23.09 2.71
C GLN A 59 11.92 22.13 3.77
N VAL A 60 12.74 21.14 4.14
CA VAL A 60 12.46 20.21 5.23
C VAL A 60 13.72 19.97 6.05
N SER A 61 13.60 19.90 7.38
CA SER A 61 14.74 19.58 8.23
C SER A 61 15.13 18.11 8.11
N GLY A 62 16.42 17.80 8.08
CA GLY A 62 16.93 16.43 8.03
C GLY A 62 16.51 15.62 9.26
N LYS A 63 16.35 16.27 10.41
CA LYS A 63 15.85 15.64 11.64
C LYS A 63 14.41 15.14 11.49
N GLU A 64 13.52 15.93 10.91
CA GLU A 64 12.14 15.51 10.65
C GLU A 64 12.10 14.35 9.67
N ALA A 65 12.83 14.44 8.56
CA ALA A 65 12.89 13.38 7.57
C ALA A 65 13.41 12.06 8.17
N VAL A 66 14.47 12.10 8.98
CA VAL A 66 15.03 10.90 9.61
C VAL A 66 14.15 10.37 10.74
N ASN A 67 13.57 11.24 11.56
CA ASN A 67 12.65 10.80 12.61
C ASN A 67 11.42 10.10 12.03
N LEU A 68 10.86 10.61 10.96
CA LEU A 68 9.75 9.98 10.24
C LEU A 68 10.16 8.61 9.70
N TYR A 69 11.34 8.49 9.10
CA TYR A 69 11.87 7.22 8.61
C TYR A 69 12.07 6.21 9.74
N LEU A 70 12.75 6.61 10.83
CA LEU A 70 12.99 5.74 11.98
C LEU A 70 11.69 5.30 12.65
N HIS A 71 10.71 6.19 12.78
CA HIS A 71 9.40 5.83 13.29
C HIS A 71 8.67 4.84 12.37
N SER A 72 8.80 4.95 11.06
CA SER A 72 8.20 4.01 10.12
C SER A 72 8.85 2.64 10.21
N GLU A 73 10.18 2.57 10.33
CA GLU A 73 10.91 1.31 10.50
C GLU A 73 10.56 0.61 11.83
N ILE A 74 10.45 1.38 12.92
CA ILE A 74 10.07 0.85 14.24
C ILE A 74 8.60 0.42 14.28
N ALA A 75 7.73 1.16 13.62
CA ALA A 75 6.31 0.83 13.51
C ALA A 75 6.03 -0.21 12.41
N ASN A 76 7.05 -0.55 11.60
CA ASN A 76 6.91 -1.37 10.43
C ASN A 76 6.41 -2.77 10.81
N ASN A 77 5.43 -3.24 10.10
CA ASN A 77 4.98 -4.62 10.11
C ASN A 77 4.28 -5.14 11.38
N ARG A 78 3.73 -4.28 12.25
CA ARG A 78 2.95 -4.83 13.37
C ARG A 78 1.77 -5.68 12.88
N CYS A 79 1.01 -5.20 11.89
CA CYS A 79 -0.07 -5.98 11.28
C CYS A 79 0.45 -7.27 10.63
N GLU A 80 1.50 -7.17 9.84
CA GLU A 80 2.10 -8.32 9.15
C GLU A 80 2.77 -9.27 10.14
N THR A 81 3.54 -8.74 11.10
CA THR A 81 4.20 -9.53 12.14
C THR A 81 3.18 -10.31 12.97
N GLU A 82 2.10 -9.68 13.39
CA GLU A 82 1.04 -10.33 14.16
C GLU A 82 0.27 -11.35 13.30
N PHE A 83 0.03 -11.05 12.01
CA PHE A 83 -0.54 -12.00 11.07
C PHE A 83 0.29 -13.28 10.98
N PHE A 84 1.59 -13.18 10.70
CA PHE A 84 2.45 -14.35 10.58
C PHE A 84 2.64 -15.08 11.91
N LYS A 85 2.70 -14.37 13.03
CA LYS A 85 2.74 -14.97 14.36
C LYS A 85 1.50 -15.85 14.62
N ARG A 86 0.31 -15.35 14.30
CA ARG A 86 -0.94 -16.13 14.46
C ARG A 86 -1.01 -17.26 13.45
N LEU A 87 -0.53 -17.05 12.23
CA LEU A 87 -0.49 -18.08 11.19
C LEU A 87 0.37 -19.30 11.60
N GLN A 88 1.34 -19.11 12.50
CA GLN A 88 2.17 -20.21 13.04
C GLN A 88 1.43 -21.06 14.08
N THR A 89 0.31 -20.57 14.62
CA THR A 89 -0.51 -21.37 15.55
C THR A 89 -1.31 -22.41 14.77
N SER A 90 -1.82 -23.43 15.48
CA SER A 90 -2.67 -24.45 14.86
C SER A 90 -3.99 -23.85 14.35
N GLY A 91 -4.48 -24.38 13.24
CA GLY A 91 -5.78 -24.01 12.68
C GLY A 91 -5.77 -22.95 11.58
N TYR A 92 -4.59 -22.58 11.06
CA TYR A 92 -4.44 -21.69 9.91
C TYR A 92 -3.62 -22.38 8.82
N ASP A 93 -4.21 -23.34 8.13
CA ASP A 93 -3.50 -24.17 7.14
C ASP A 93 -3.78 -23.76 5.69
N ARG A 94 -5.02 -23.31 5.40
CA ARG A 94 -5.47 -22.94 4.05
C ARG A 94 -5.34 -21.44 3.85
N VAL A 95 -4.48 -21.02 2.95
CA VAL A 95 -4.16 -19.61 2.71
C VAL A 95 -4.48 -19.23 1.26
N LEU A 96 -5.21 -18.13 1.08
CA LEU A 96 -5.44 -17.50 -0.21
C LEU A 96 -4.67 -16.19 -0.30
N GLU A 97 -3.85 -16.03 -1.33
CA GLU A 97 -3.29 -14.73 -1.71
C GLU A 97 -4.08 -14.14 -2.88
N ILE A 98 -4.69 -12.97 -2.67
CA ILE A 98 -5.37 -12.18 -3.71
C ILE A 98 -4.39 -11.21 -4.33
N GLY A 99 -4.32 -11.17 -5.68
CA GLY A 99 -3.33 -10.38 -6.40
C GLY A 99 -1.94 -11.00 -6.31
N SER A 100 -1.89 -12.33 -6.46
CA SER A 100 -0.68 -13.13 -6.20
C SER A 100 0.39 -13.03 -7.29
N ARG A 101 0.07 -12.46 -8.46
CA ARG A 101 0.99 -12.41 -9.60
C ARG A 101 2.28 -11.65 -9.27
N ALA A 102 3.42 -12.32 -9.43
CA ALA A 102 4.74 -11.77 -9.11
C ALA A 102 5.22 -10.75 -10.16
N ARG A 103 4.50 -9.62 -10.33
CA ARG A 103 4.84 -8.58 -11.32
C ARG A 103 6.23 -7.95 -11.11
N SER A 104 6.61 -7.77 -9.87
CA SER A 104 7.92 -7.21 -9.48
C SER A 104 8.97 -8.29 -9.29
N HIS A 105 8.76 -9.49 -9.87
CA HIS A 105 9.60 -10.68 -9.65
C HIS A 105 9.71 -11.11 -8.17
N ILE A 106 8.76 -10.68 -7.34
CA ILE A 106 8.68 -11.02 -5.92
C ILE A 106 7.54 -12.00 -5.72
N SER A 107 7.86 -13.29 -5.59
CA SER A 107 6.89 -14.31 -5.17
C SER A 107 6.83 -14.37 -3.65
N ARG A 108 5.63 -14.27 -3.09
CA ARG A 108 5.40 -14.36 -1.64
C ARG A 108 5.05 -15.77 -1.19
N ARG A 109 4.89 -16.71 -2.12
CA ARG A 109 4.61 -18.13 -1.83
C ARG A 109 5.59 -18.72 -0.79
N GLY A 110 6.84 -18.30 -0.83
CA GLY A 110 7.86 -18.73 0.12
C GLY A 110 7.56 -18.41 1.59
N LEU A 111 6.70 -17.42 1.87
CA LEU A 111 6.27 -17.06 3.23
C LEU A 111 5.29 -18.10 3.82
N PHE A 112 4.67 -18.93 2.97
CA PHE A 112 3.62 -19.89 3.32
C PHE A 112 4.06 -21.36 3.13
N LYS A 113 5.38 -21.67 3.30
CA LYS A 113 5.99 -22.95 2.94
C LYS A 113 5.28 -24.19 3.50
N ASN A 114 4.65 -24.13 4.65
CA ASN A 114 4.00 -25.26 5.30
C ASN A 114 2.48 -25.14 5.30
N LYS A 115 1.93 -24.37 4.37
CA LYS A 115 0.49 -24.09 4.25
C LYS A 115 -0.03 -24.58 2.90
N GLN A 116 -1.31 -24.89 2.85
CA GLN A 116 -2.04 -25.12 1.61
C GLN A 116 -2.31 -23.74 0.98
N TYR A 117 -1.35 -23.25 0.23
CA TYR A 117 -1.39 -21.93 -0.36
C TYR A 117 -1.98 -21.98 -1.77
N ILE A 118 -2.88 -21.03 -2.04
CA ILE A 118 -3.42 -20.77 -3.37
C ILE A 118 -3.14 -19.30 -3.73
N GLY A 119 -2.42 -19.11 -4.83
CA GLY A 119 -2.26 -17.81 -5.47
C GLY A 119 -3.40 -17.52 -6.44
N PHE A 120 -4.11 -16.44 -6.24
CA PHE A 120 -5.25 -16.02 -7.03
C PHE A 120 -5.02 -14.64 -7.64
N ASP A 121 -5.21 -14.50 -8.95
CA ASP A 121 -5.06 -13.23 -9.66
C ASP A 121 -6.02 -13.17 -10.85
N ILE A 122 -6.37 -11.96 -11.28
CA ILE A 122 -7.25 -11.77 -12.45
C ILE A 122 -6.54 -12.12 -13.76
N VAL A 123 -5.21 -12.12 -13.78
CA VAL A 123 -4.38 -12.42 -14.94
C VAL A 123 -3.41 -13.55 -14.62
N SER A 124 -3.17 -14.44 -15.58
CA SER A 124 -2.17 -15.51 -15.46
C SER A 124 -0.75 -14.97 -15.31
N GLY A 125 0.09 -15.70 -14.61
CA GLY A 125 1.48 -15.34 -14.43
C GLY A 125 2.19 -16.18 -13.38
N GLU A 126 3.44 -15.83 -13.10
CA GLU A 126 4.19 -16.45 -12.02
C GLU A 126 3.45 -16.29 -10.69
N ASN A 127 3.43 -17.33 -9.86
CA ASN A 127 2.78 -17.40 -8.55
C ASN A 127 1.24 -17.47 -8.58
N VAL A 128 0.60 -17.57 -9.77
CA VAL A 128 -0.85 -17.70 -9.91
C VAL A 128 -1.23 -19.15 -10.12
N ASP A 129 -1.99 -19.73 -9.18
CA ASP A 129 -2.54 -21.07 -9.28
C ASP A 129 -3.95 -21.06 -9.90
N MET A 130 -4.71 -20.00 -9.67
CA MET A 130 -6.07 -19.87 -10.14
C MET A 130 -6.35 -18.46 -10.65
N ILE A 131 -6.90 -18.37 -11.85
CA ILE A 131 -7.30 -17.10 -12.49
C ILE A 131 -8.75 -16.80 -12.16
N GLY A 132 -9.02 -15.56 -11.75
CA GLY A 132 -10.36 -15.08 -11.50
C GLY A 132 -10.42 -13.68 -10.92
N ASP A 133 -11.61 -13.14 -10.85
CA ASP A 133 -11.87 -11.81 -10.33
C ASP A 133 -12.19 -11.87 -8.82
N ALA A 134 -11.49 -11.09 -8.01
CA ALA A 134 -11.72 -11.00 -6.57
C ALA A 134 -13.12 -10.50 -6.20
N HIS A 135 -13.81 -9.82 -7.11
CA HIS A 135 -15.21 -9.42 -6.93
C HIS A 135 -16.20 -10.61 -7.01
N SER A 136 -15.72 -11.83 -7.28
CA SER A 136 -16.50 -13.04 -7.46
C SER A 136 -15.80 -14.29 -6.90
N LEU A 137 -15.14 -14.18 -5.73
CA LEU A 137 -14.46 -15.31 -5.08
C LEU A 137 -15.42 -16.47 -4.81
N SER A 138 -16.66 -16.17 -4.43
CA SER A 138 -17.73 -17.16 -4.18
C SER A 138 -18.09 -18.01 -5.40
N ALA A 139 -17.79 -17.54 -6.62
CA ALA A 139 -17.93 -18.32 -7.84
C ALA A 139 -16.81 -19.37 -8.03
N ARG A 140 -15.72 -19.25 -7.31
CA ARG A 140 -14.52 -20.10 -7.41
C ARG A 140 -14.29 -20.97 -6.17
N PHE A 141 -14.68 -20.47 -5.00
CA PHE A 141 -14.41 -21.11 -3.72
C PHE A 141 -15.69 -21.27 -2.91
N SER A 142 -15.82 -22.40 -2.26
CA SER A 142 -16.93 -22.64 -1.34
C SER A 142 -16.82 -21.72 -0.11
N LYS A 143 -17.94 -21.57 0.57
CA LYS A 143 -17.99 -20.87 1.84
C LYS A 143 -16.99 -21.47 2.83
N ASP A 144 -16.33 -20.59 3.61
CA ASP A 144 -15.40 -20.97 4.68
C ASP A 144 -14.22 -21.85 4.22
N SER A 145 -13.77 -21.68 2.94
CA SER A 145 -12.69 -22.47 2.32
C SER A 145 -11.30 -22.14 2.87
N PHE A 146 -11.09 -20.95 3.43
CA PHE A 146 -9.79 -20.49 3.86
C PHE A 146 -9.73 -20.14 5.34
N ASP A 147 -8.57 -20.39 5.93
CA ASP A 147 -8.27 -20.06 7.31
C ASP A 147 -7.60 -18.69 7.42
N ALA A 148 -6.84 -18.32 6.39
CA ALA A 148 -6.17 -17.01 6.30
C ALA A 148 -6.15 -16.48 4.87
N MET A 149 -6.09 -15.13 4.75
CA MET A 149 -5.98 -14.44 3.46
C MET A 149 -4.87 -13.38 3.53
N TYR A 150 -4.23 -13.17 2.39
CA TYR A 150 -3.14 -12.23 2.24
C TYR A 150 -3.27 -11.46 0.93
N SER A 151 -2.95 -10.17 0.93
CA SER A 151 -2.93 -9.37 -0.30
C SER A 151 -2.00 -8.19 -0.18
N VAL A 152 -1.22 -7.92 -1.21
CA VAL A 152 -0.28 -6.81 -1.28
C VAL A 152 -0.47 -6.06 -2.58
N SER A 153 -0.66 -4.74 -2.50
CA SER A 153 -0.77 -3.83 -3.66
C SER A 153 -1.80 -4.33 -4.69
N THR A 154 -3.01 -4.60 -4.21
CA THR A 154 -4.11 -5.09 -5.04
C THR A 154 -5.39 -4.29 -4.78
N PHE A 155 -5.65 -3.89 -3.53
CA PHE A 155 -6.89 -3.22 -3.15
C PHE A 155 -7.08 -1.87 -3.86
N GLU A 156 -6.01 -1.18 -4.23
CA GLU A 156 -6.03 0.04 -5.04
C GLU A 156 -6.60 -0.19 -6.44
N HIS A 157 -6.50 -1.42 -6.95
CA HIS A 157 -6.95 -1.83 -8.28
C HIS A 157 -8.33 -2.50 -8.30
N LEU A 158 -8.98 -2.62 -7.16
CA LEU A 158 -10.32 -3.21 -7.06
C LEU A 158 -11.38 -2.14 -7.31
N ALA A 159 -12.16 -2.26 -8.37
CA ALA A 159 -13.18 -1.27 -8.71
C ALA A 159 -14.23 -1.10 -7.61
N MET A 160 -14.59 -2.18 -6.91
CA MET A 160 -15.56 -2.21 -5.81
C MET A 160 -14.98 -2.95 -4.59
N PRO A 161 -14.06 -2.36 -3.83
CA PRO A 161 -13.43 -3.03 -2.69
C PRO A 161 -14.42 -3.45 -1.60
N TRP A 162 -15.55 -2.77 -1.47
CA TRP A 162 -16.65 -3.19 -0.57
C TRP A 162 -17.30 -4.51 -1.00
N LYS A 163 -17.43 -4.77 -2.30
CA LYS A 163 -17.88 -6.07 -2.81
C LYS A 163 -16.87 -7.15 -2.49
N VAL A 164 -15.58 -6.87 -2.71
CA VAL A 164 -14.52 -7.81 -2.37
C VAL A 164 -14.49 -8.10 -0.87
N ALA A 165 -14.77 -7.13 0.00
CA ALA A 165 -14.89 -7.39 1.45
C ALA A 165 -15.99 -8.42 1.76
N LEU A 166 -17.13 -8.40 1.05
CA LEU A 166 -18.20 -9.39 1.20
C LEU A 166 -17.79 -10.77 0.65
N GLU A 167 -17.08 -10.81 -0.47
CA GLU A 167 -16.52 -12.02 -1.04
C GLU A 167 -15.46 -12.66 -0.12
N VAL A 168 -14.60 -11.84 0.48
CA VAL A 168 -13.64 -12.26 1.51
C VAL A 168 -14.38 -12.88 2.70
N ASN A 169 -15.49 -12.24 3.15
CA ASN A 169 -16.30 -12.81 4.23
C ASN A 169 -16.88 -14.17 3.84
N HIS A 170 -17.32 -14.33 2.60
CA HIS A 170 -17.90 -15.61 2.15
C HIS A 170 -16.87 -16.74 2.24
N VAL A 171 -15.65 -16.52 1.74
CA VAL A 171 -14.67 -17.61 1.58
C VAL A 171 -13.77 -17.83 2.80
N LEU A 172 -13.62 -16.83 3.66
CA LEU A 172 -12.86 -16.92 4.91
C LEU A 172 -13.75 -17.55 6.01
N ARG A 173 -13.25 -18.51 6.78
CA ARG A 173 -14.00 -19.10 7.89
C ARG A 173 -14.15 -18.16 9.08
N ASP A 174 -15.10 -18.41 9.95
CA ASP A 174 -15.23 -17.70 11.23
C ASP A 174 -13.94 -17.88 12.08
N GLY A 175 -13.43 -16.79 12.66
CA GLY A 175 -12.13 -16.73 13.33
C GLY A 175 -10.94 -16.76 12.38
N GLY A 176 -11.17 -16.76 11.06
CA GLY A 176 -10.12 -16.63 10.05
C GLY A 176 -9.53 -15.22 10.05
N LEU A 177 -8.27 -15.12 9.64
CA LEU A 177 -7.50 -13.87 9.61
C LEU A 177 -7.26 -13.40 8.19
N ALA A 178 -7.25 -12.09 7.99
CA ALA A 178 -6.73 -11.53 6.73
C ALA A 178 -5.82 -10.34 7.00
N TYR A 179 -4.72 -10.29 6.24
CA TYR A 179 -3.82 -9.17 6.18
C TYR A 179 -3.83 -8.59 4.77
N PHE A 180 -4.14 -7.31 4.68
CA PHE A 180 -4.14 -6.57 3.43
C PHE A 180 -3.28 -5.33 3.56
N VAL A 181 -2.47 -5.06 2.54
CA VAL A 181 -1.62 -3.88 2.47
C VAL A 181 -1.66 -3.30 1.06
N THR A 182 -1.78 -1.98 0.99
CA THR A 182 -1.82 -1.19 -0.23
C THR A 182 -1.24 0.20 0.01
N HIS A 183 -1.59 1.19 -0.80
CA HIS A 183 -1.01 2.52 -0.76
C HIS A 183 -1.96 3.55 -0.14
N GLN A 184 -1.41 4.39 0.76
CA GLN A 184 -2.07 5.62 1.21
C GLN A 184 -1.74 6.77 0.28
N THR A 185 -0.48 6.87 -0.13
CA THR A 185 0.00 7.90 -1.06
C THR A 185 0.94 7.25 -2.06
N LEU A 186 0.57 7.32 -3.33
CA LEU A 186 1.39 6.88 -4.46
C LEU A 186 0.88 7.54 -5.72
N GLY A 187 1.77 7.85 -6.66
CA GLY A 187 1.38 8.34 -7.98
C GLY A 187 0.48 7.34 -8.71
N MET A 188 -0.30 7.81 -9.67
CA MET A 188 -1.15 6.96 -10.50
C MET A 188 -0.29 5.93 -11.25
N HIS A 189 -0.73 4.68 -11.24
CA HIS A 189 -0.05 3.58 -11.90
C HIS A 189 -1.08 2.54 -12.39
N GLU A 190 -0.70 1.66 -13.30
CA GLU A 190 -1.58 0.61 -13.83
C GLU A 190 -2.92 1.11 -14.38
N THR A 191 -2.96 2.36 -14.86
CA THR A 191 -4.17 2.94 -15.46
C THR A 191 -4.66 2.09 -16.64
N PRO A 192 -6.00 1.96 -16.82
CA PRO A 192 -7.07 2.68 -16.16
C PRO A 192 -7.59 2.07 -14.84
N TRP A 193 -6.93 1.07 -14.28
CA TRP A 193 -7.42 0.30 -13.13
C TRP A 193 -6.77 0.70 -11.80
N ASP A 194 -6.45 1.97 -11.62
CA ASP A 194 -5.92 2.56 -10.40
C ASP A 194 -7.00 3.43 -9.76
N PHE A 195 -7.77 2.88 -8.81
CA PHE A 195 -9.01 3.49 -8.31
C PHE A 195 -8.85 4.16 -6.96
N TRP A 196 -8.04 3.60 -6.05
CA TRP A 196 -8.15 3.94 -4.63
C TRP A 196 -6.80 4.23 -3.97
N ARG A 197 -6.87 5.08 -2.94
CA ARG A 197 -5.83 5.29 -1.94
C ARG A 197 -6.46 5.15 -0.55
N TYR A 198 -5.79 4.47 0.37
CA TYR A 198 -6.35 4.05 1.64
C TYR A 198 -5.69 4.75 2.81
N SER A 199 -6.45 5.53 3.60
CA SER A 199 -6.02 5.90 4.95
C SER A 199 -6.16 4.68 5.89
N ASP A 200 -5.57 4.77 7.07
CA ASP A 200 -5.74 3.76 8.13
C ASP A 200 -7.21 3.59 8.54
N THR A 201 -7.96 4.68 8.54
CA THR A 201 -9.39 4.69 8.91
C THR A 201 -10.31 4.17 7.81
N SER A 202 -9.89 4.22 6.53
CA SER A 202 -10.69 3.73 5.41
C SER A 202 -10.96 2.23 5.49
N TRP A 203 -10.05 1.47 6.09
CA TRP A 203 -10.21 0.04 6.30
C TRP A 203 -11.42 -0.30 7.17
N ASN A 204 -11.76 0.55 8.15
CA ASN A 204 -12.95 0.36 8.98
C ASN A 204 -14.26 0.53 8.20
N SER A 205 -14.23 1.25 7.08
CA SER A 205 -15.39 1.37 6.19
C SER A 205 -15.66 0.09 5.42
N LEU A 206 -14.62 -0.68 5.11
CA LEU A 206 -14.73 -1.95 4.40
C LEU A 206 -14.93 -3.13 5.37
N PHE A 207 -14.18 -3.15 6.46
CA PHE A 207 -14.14 -4.28 7.40
C PHE A 207 -14.69 -3.86 8.76
N ASN A 208 -15.93 -4.22 9.03
CA ASN A 208 -16.66 -3.86 10.24
C ASN A 208 -17.70 -4.92 10.60
N SER A 209 -18.47 -4.70 11.67
CA SER A 209 -19.46 -5.65 12.13
C SER A 209 -20.60 -5.93 11.14
N TYR A 210 -20.87 -5.03 10.19
CA TYR A 210 -21.88 -5.24 9.14
C TYR A 210 -21.35 -6.10 8.00
N THR A 211 -20.06 -6.00 7.71
CA THR A 211 -19.37 -6.89 6.76
C THR A 211 -18.86 -8.17 7.41
N GLY A 212 -19.12 -8.35 8.72
CA GLY A 212 -18.81 -9.55 9.49
C GLY A 212 -17.36 -9.63 9.98
N PHE A 213 -16.70 -8.49 10.18
CA PHE A 213 -15.31 -8.43 10.58
C PHE A 213 -15.09 -7.58 11.84
N ARG A 214 -13.96 -7.84 12.48
CA ARG A 214 -13.32 -6.99 13.46
C ARG A 214 -11.95 -6.58 12.95
N VAL A 215 -11.68 -5.28 12.87
CA VAL A 215 -10.33 -4.77 12.64
C VAL A 215 -9.53 -4.97 13.93
N LEU A 216 -8.42 -5.69 13.83
CA LEU A 216 -7.51 -5.95 14.95
C LEU A 216 -6.47 -4.85 15.05
N GLU A 217 -5.93 -4.43 13.90
CA GLU A 217 -4.94 -3.37 13.82
C GLU A 217 -4.94 -2.72 12.44
N THR A 218 -4.61 -1.44 12.37
CA THR A 218 -4.29 -0.72 11.14
C THR A 218 -2.88 -0.14 11.23
N PHE A 219 -2.28 0.12 10.09
CA PHE A 219 -0.91 0.60 10.02
C PHE A 219 -0.70 1.56 8.85
N LEU A 220 0.02 2.65 9.09
CA LEU A 220 0.60 3.52 8.06
C LEU A 220 2.11 3.45 8.16
N GLY A 221 2.77 3.17 7.04
CA GLY A 221 4.22 3.01 6.98
C GLY A 221 4.87 3.71 5.81
N SER A 222 6.19 3.75 5.85
CA SER A 222 7.01 4.42 4.85
C SER A 222 6.57 5.89 4.65
N PRO A 223 6.78 6.75 5.65
CA PRO A 223 6.35 8.14 5.59
C PRO A 223 6.98 8.86 4.40
N MET A 224 6.21 9.78 3.82
CA MET A 224 6.56 10.55 2.63
C MET A 224 6.27 12.03 2.86
N ILE A 225 7.06 12.86 2.23
CA ILE A 225 6.78 14.28 2.06
C ILE A 225 6.15 14.47 0.68
N LEU A 226 5.03 15.17 0.62
CA LEU A 226 4.34 15.47 -0.61
C LEU A 226 4.73 16.88 -1.05
N VAL A 227 5.37 16.97 -2.20
CA VAL A 227 5.80 18.25 -2.79
C VAL A 227 4.95 18.48 -4.05
N PRO A 228 4.22 19.60 -4.15
CA PRO A 228 3.44 19.90 -5.34
C PRO A 228 4.35 20.21 -6.53
N HIS A 229 3.92 19.91 -7.75
CA HIS A 229 4.64 20.30 -8.98
C HIS A 229 4.69 21.82 -9.17
N ILE A 230 3.64 22.49 -8.74
CA ILE A 230 3.50 23.94 -8.79
C ILE A 230 3.14 24.39 -7.38
N TYR A 231 3.93 25.29 -6.84
CA TYR A 231 3.66 25.85 -5.53
C TYR A 231 2.62 26.97 -5.63
N HIS A 232 1.58 26.89 -4.84
CA HIS A 232 0.55 27.91 -4.71
C HIS A 232 0.37 28.26 -3.23
N ASP A 233 0.18 29.53 -2.91
CA ASP A 233 -0.06 30.02 -1.55
C ASP A 233 -1.20 29.31 -0.84
N HIS A 234 -2.21 28.84 -1.59
CA HIS A 234 -3.34 28.09 -1.05
C HIS A 234 -2.97 26.67 -0.58
N TRP A 235 -1.85 26.14 -1.04
CA TRP A 235 -1.35 24.80 -0.69
C TRP A 235 -0.16 24.85 0.23
N ASN A 236 0.18 26.06 0.68
CA ASN A 236 1.21 26.28 1.65
C ASN A 236 0.87 25.54 2.96
N GLY A 237 1.72 24.58 3.34
CA GLY A 237 1.56 23.76 4.53
C GLY A 237 1.05 22.33 4.29
N TYR A 238 0.58 21.96 3.09
CA TYR A 238 0.26 20.55 2.79
C TYR A 238 1.51 19.66 2.86
N GLU A 239 2.65 20.19 2.51
CA GLU A 239 3.96 19.52 2.62
C GLU A 239 4.38 19.24 4.07
N THR A 240 3.80 19.91 5.04
CA THR A 240 4.02 19.62 6.46
C THR A 240 3.20 18.44 6.97
N ALA A 241 2.16 18.05 6.23
CA ALA A 241 1.39 16.86 6.53
C ALA A 241 2.10 15.61 6.00
N THR A 242 2.37 14.66 6.87
CA THR A 242 3.02 13.41 6.48
C THR A 242 2.08 12.56 5.63
N GLY A 243 2.50 12.23 4.41
CA GLY A 243 1.93 11.15 3.63
C GLY A 243 2.57 9.80 4.01
N PHE A 244 1.95 8.70 3.61
CA PHE A 244 2.49 7.38 3.85
C PHE A 244 2.38 6.54 2.57
N SER A 245 3.47 5.90 2.16
CA SER A 245 3.41 5.03 0.98
C SER A 245 2.56 3.78 1.24
N THR A 246 2.52 3.32 2.48
CA THR A 246 1.90 2.06 2.88
C THR A 246 0.71 2.28 3.79
N SER A 247 -0.40 1.60 3.52
CA SER A 247 -1.54 1.45 4.42
C SER A 247 -1.90 -0.03 4.53
N ALA A 248 -2.01 -0.55 5.75
CA ALA A 248 -2.28 -1.95 5.99
C ALA A 248 -3.36 -2.16 7.04
N VAL A 249 -3.98 -3.34 7.01
CA VAL A 249 -4.97 -3.78 7.98
C VAL A 249 -4.80 -5.26 8.30
N LEU A 250 -4.97 -5.60 9.56
CA LEU A 250 -5.16 -6.96 10.05
C LEU A 250 -6.60 -7.09 10.57
N ILE A 251 -7.33 -8.04 10.03
CA ILE A 251 -8.74 -8.29 10.37
C ILE A 251 -8.97 -9.74 10.76
N GLU A 252 -10.06 -9.95 11.51
CA GLU A 252 -10.58 -11.27 11.86
C GLU A 252 -12.06 -11.34 11.49
N LYS A 253 -12.48 -12.41 10.83
CA LYS A 253 -13.90 -12.68 10.59
C LYS A 253 -14.58 -13.10 11.91
N THR A 254 -15.67 -12.40 12.24
CA THR A 254 -16.46 -12.63 13.46
C THR A 254 -17.83 -13.24 13.20
N GLY A 255 -18.20 -13.41 11.95
CA GLY A 255 -19.47 -14.00 11.54
C GLY A 255 -19.86 -13.61 10.11
N PRO A 256 -21.08 -13.98 9.68
CA PRO A 256 -21.52 -13.65 8.33
C PRO A 256 -21.76 -12.16 8.14
N ALA A 257 -21.56 -11.67 6.93
CA ALA A 257 -21.96 -10.34 6.53
C ALA A 257 -23.47 -10.15 6.67
N ARG A 258 -23.89 -8.95 7.07
CA ARG A 258 -25.30 -8.56 7.24
C ARG A 258 -25.83 -7.69 6.10
N MET A 259 -25.06 -7.60 5.03
CA MET A 259 -25.36 -6.79 3.86
C MET A 259 -24.94 -7.55 2.60
N GLU A 260 -25.52 -7.15 1.48
CA GLU A 260 -25.26 -7.73 0.16
C GLU A 260 -24.96 -6.60 -0.84
N TRP A 261 -24.19 -6.93 -1.86
CA TRP A 261 -23.94 -6.05 -3.00
C TRP A 261 -24.06 -6.87 -4.30
N ASN A 262 -25.17 -6.66 -5.01
CA ASN A 262 -25.57 -7.52 -6.13
C ASN A 262 -25.12 -7.00 -7.50
N LEU A 263 -24.42 -5.85 -7.57
CA LEU A 263 -23.91 -5.35 -8.84
C LEU A 263 -22.66 -6.13 -9.27
N ASP A 264 -22.61 -6.44 -10.54
CA ASP A 264 -21.42 -7.01 -11.18
C ASP A 264 -20.41 -5.92 -11.50
N VAL A 265 -19.10 -6.25 -11.46
CA VAL A 265 -18.03 -5.31 -11.76
C VAL A 265 -18.13 -4.76 -13.18
N ALA A 266 -18.51 -5.59 -14.16
CA ALA A 266 -18.68 -5.17 -15.55
C ALA A 266 -19.78 -4.12 -15.73
N GLN A 267 -20.84 -4.17 -14.90
CA GLN A 267 -21.92 -3.16 -14.93
C GLN A 267 -21.42 -1.79 -14.43
N VAL A 268 -20.56 -1.77 -13.41
CA VAL A 268 -20.04 -0.53 -12.81
C VAL A 268 -18.95 0.08 -13.68
N THR A 269 -18.06 -0.74 -14.21
CA THR A 269 -16.90 -0.29 -15.01
C THR A 269 -17.18 -0.23 -16.51
N GLN A 270 -18.42 -0.55 -16.92
CA GLN A 270 -18.82 -0.60 -18.34
C GLN A 270 -17.90 -1.49 -19.20
N GLY A 271 -17.42 -2.58 -18.61
CA GLY A 271 -16.55 -3.55 -19.28
C GLY A 271 -15.08 -3.10 -19.43
N SER A 272 -14.68 -1.99 -18.81
CA SER A 272 -13.29 -1.53 -18.84
C SER A 272 -12.38 -2.25 -17.84
N TYR A 273 -12.94 -3.01 -16.89
CA TYR A 273 -12.17 -3.81 -15.94
C TYR A 273 -11.66 -5.10 -16.60
N PRO A 274 -10.43 -5.55 -16.32
CA PRO A 274 -9.93 -6.79 -16.91
C PRO A 274 -10.80 -7.97 -16.50
N ALA A 275 -11.22 -8.75 -17.47
CA ALA A 275 -12.05 -9.96 -17.30
C ALA A 275 -11.19 -11.22 -17.49
#